data_cd0d5f1e74b2b2804ce7f378454e3de0
#
_entry.id   cd0d5f1e74b2b2804ce7f378454e3de0
#
_cell.length_a   1.000
_cell.length_b   1.000
_cell.length_c   1.000
_cell.angle_alpha   90.00
_cell.angle_beta   90.00
_cell.angle_gamma   90.00
#
_symmetry.space_group_name_H-M   'P 1'
#
loop_
_entity.id
_entity.type
_entity.pdbx_description
1 polymer ?
#
loop_
_entity_poly.entity_id
_entity_poly.type
_entity_poly.pdbx_seq_one_letter_code
_entity_poly.pdbx_strand_id
1 'polypeptide(L)'
;MPGQGTSGSEDPSDSATQSSPRAAERALILDMPRFAAYAQALLVLVSVGYGCAKPLSAETKRCLLCHGKPDLTYRLADGAEYSLHVDGRRFAESIHADLPCTECHSNYRQGMHSVSAKAEPETIPDKEVSEELKTWLGHVRGHNRPALAACLKCHKDEFRAYRKSIHAQALQKGSLDAPMCTDCHGNHYVRKHDDLESSTSQANVPATCGNCHSNATVMRKYGVTESPVATYKESFHGKKQQLGSQRAAACSSCHGFHDILAPGNPASPLYIANRPKTCGKCHKVLGRRFALTFSHRPPSRTTRPVIYWINFVFEWFSYAVMIGLLLYTLADMRIMLPLVRAQVRQRFSAEGDRPHQKQHFPRWNLHQRLQHVIMFSSVFLLMLTGLPLHGSDAALARAAIRLVGGADMAALLHRVAGVGMTISIAYHALYLIVLVLCGVRRTDMFPTKKDFVDFWEALQQLAGLRKEPPQYGRYNFVEKFLYWAAGWGIIMMGFTGFIIWQSPWFAEHLS
;
A
#
# COMPACT_ATOMS: atom_id res chain seq x y z
N MET A 1 91.01 -25.13 1.30
CA MET A 1 91.61 -25.67 2.58
C MET A 1 90.86 -25.03 3.73
N PRO A 2 90.71 -25.76 4.79
CA PRO A 2 89.66 -26.76 5.08
C PRO A 2 88.89 -26.40 6.36
N GLY A 3 87.90 -27.18 6.67
CA GLY A 3 87.51 -27.72 7.95
C GLY A 3 86.05 -27.70 8.17
N GLN A 4 85.37 -28.75 8.01
CA GLN A 4 85.06 -29.88 8.89
C GLN A 4 84.29 -29.51 10.16
N GLY A 5 83.16 -30.17 10.32
CA GLY A 5 82.59 -30.69 11.55
C GLY A 5 81.10 -30.58 11.61
N THR A 6 80.35 -31.53 11.23
CA THR A 6 79.73 -32.75 11.78
C THR A 6 78.56 -32.53 12.76
N SER A 7 77.53 -33.28 12.44
CA SER A 7 76.56 -33.99 13.28
C SER A 7 75.48 -33.12 13.98
N GLY A 8 74.25 -33.49 14.05
CA GLY A 8 73.52 -34.71 13.96
C GLY A 8 72.02 -34.39 14.07
N SER A 9 71.27 -35.22 13.46
CA SER A 9 70.00 -35.84 13.79
C SER A 9 69.08 -35.17 14.79
N GLU A 10 67.84 -34.87 14.41
CA GLU A 10 66.71 -35.69 14.81
C GLU A 10 65.44 -35.11 14.19
N ASP A 11 64.77 -35.94 13.47
CA ASP A 11 63.36 -35.78 13.05
C ASP A 11 62.50 -36.19 14.26
N PRO A 12 61.35 -35.53 14.49
CA PRO A 12 60.13 -36.32 14.52
C PRO A 12 58.89 -35.66 13.89
N SER A 13 58.36 -36.38 12.92
CA SER A 13 56.94 -36.80 12.74
C SER A 13 55.82 -35.80 12.97
N ASP A 14 55.17 -35.60 11.86
CA ASP A 14 53.70 -35.77 11.66
C ASP A 14 52.78 -35.61 12.87
N SER A 15 51.94 -34.58 12.83
CA SER A 15 50.56 -34.71 13.28
C SER A 15 49.62 -33.75 12.53
N ALA A 16 49.24 -34.17 11.35
CA ALA A 16 48.03 -33.63 10.69
C ALA A 16 46.81 -34.07 11.49
N THR A 17 46.25 -33.20 12.29
CA THR A 17 44.93 -33.40 12.88
C THR A 17 43.84 -33.22 11.80
N GLN A 18 43.38 -34.36 11.27
CA GLN A 18 42.15 -34.51 10.52
C GLN A 18 40.97 -34.13 11.45
N SER A 19 40.34 -32.99 11.22
CA SER A 19 39.05 -32.65 11.84
C SER A 19 37.96 -33.54 11.24
N SER A 20 37.45 -34.45 12.07
CA SER A 20 36.38 -35.38 11.76
C SER A 20 35.06 -34.65 11.39
N PRO A 21 34.31 -35.10 10.37
CA PRO A 21 33.01 -34.53 9.99
C PRO A 21 31.93 -34.63 11.07
N ARG A 22 32.16 -35.38 12.15
CA ARG A 22 31.18 -35.55 13.26
C ARG A 22 31.07 -34.37 14.24
N ALA A 23 31.96 -33.37 14.16
CA ALA A 23 31.87 -32.17 15.01
C ALA A 23 30.90 -31.14 14.47
N ALA A 24 30.69 -31.07 13.15
CA ALA A 24 29.72 -30.15 12.51
C ALA A 24 28.25 -30.63 12.67
N GLU A 25 28.04 -31.93 12.74
CA GLU A 25 26.69 -32.49 12.95
C GLU A 25 26.17 -32.32 14.40
N ARG A 26 27.05 -32.23 15.39
CA ARG A 26 26.68 -32.00 16.80
C ARG A 26 26.30 -30.55 17.12
N ALA A 27 26.74 -29.59 16.33
CA ALA A 27 26.38 -28.16 16.51
C ALA A 27 24.96 -27.86 16.00
N LEU A 28 24.42 -28.66 15.08
CA LEU A 28 23.08 -28.45 14.52
C LEU A 28 21.94 -29.06 15.38
N ILE A 29 22.24 -29.96 16.31
CA ILE A 29 21.25 -30.72 17.11
C ILE A 29 20.99 -30.01 18.48
N LEU A 30 21.80 -29.05 18.89
CA LEU A 30 21.67 -28.42 20.20
C LEU A 30 20.75 -27.18 20.24
N ASP A 31 20.20 -26.72 19.09
CA ASP A 31 19.31 -25.54 19.04
C ASP A 31 17.82 -25.88 18.82
N MET A 32 17.43 -27.17 18.75
CA MET A 32 16.04 -27.58 18.62
C MET A 32 15.12 -27.17 19.79
N PRO A 33 15.54 -27.14 21.07
CA PRO A 33 14.66 -26.69 22.14
C PRO A 33 14.33 -25.19 22.11
N ARG A 34 15.20 -24.36 21.54
CA ARG A 34 14.94 -22.91 21.39
C ARG A 34 13.91 -22.63 20.28
N PHE A 35 13.95 -23.37 19.17
CA PHE A 35 12.96 -23.26 18.11
C PHE A 35 11.55 -23.67 18.58
N ALA A 36 11.44 -24.72 19.40
CA ALA A 36 10.16 -25.13 19.99
C ALA A 36 9.62 -24.08 20.98
N ALA A 37 10.49 -23.44 21.75
CA ALA A 37 10.11 -22.35 22.66
C ALA A 37 9.66 -21.09 21.91
N TYR A 38 10.29 -20.74 20.79
CA TYR A 38 9.86 -19.64 19.93
C TYR A 38 8.54 -19.97 19.20
N ALA A 39 8.34 -21.20 18.74
CA ALA A 39 7.09 -21.63 18.14
C ALA A 39 5.93 -21.66 19.16
N GLN A 40 6.18 -22.08 20.40
CA GLN A 40 5.20 -22.01 21.47
C GLN A 40 4.91 -20.57 21.89
N ALA A 41 5.91 -19.68 21.98
CA ALA A 41 5.73 -18.25 22.24
C ALA A 41 4.93 -17.56 21.12
N LEU A 42 5.16 -17.94 19.86
CA LEU A 42 4.39 -17.44 18.72
C LEU A 42 2.94 -17.94 18.71
N LEU A 43 2.71 -19.21 19.09
CA LEU A 43 1.37 -19.78 19.27
C LEU A 43 0.62 -19.10 20.43
N VAL A 44 1.28 -18.78 21.53
CA VAL A 44 0.69 -18.05 22.65
C VAL A 44 0.39 -16.60 22.27
N LEU A 45 1.25 -15.93 21.48
CA LEU A 45 0.98 -14.60 20.95
C LEU A 45 -0.18 -14.56 19.92
N VAL A 46 -0.36 -15.60 19.15
CA VAL A 46 -1.50 -15.75 18.23
C VAL A 46 -2.80 -16.05 18.96
N SER A 47 -2.75 -16.74 20.12
CA SER A 47 -3.94 -17.06 20.91
C SER A 47 -4.43 -15.92 21.83
N VAL A 48 -3.62 -14.89 22.10
CA VAL A 48 -4.00 -13.74 22.94
C VAL A 48 -4.81 -12.69 22.18
N GLY A 49 -4.95 -12.82 20.83
CA GLY A 49 -5.72 -11.90 19.98
C GLY A 49 -7.21 -12.16 19.84
N TYR A 50 -7.74 -13.26 20.38
CA TYR A 50 -9.18 -13.49 20.40
C TYR A 50 -9.78 -12.78 21.64
N GLY A 51 -10.30 -11.59 21.42
CA GLY A 51 -11.12 -10.92 22.42
C GLY A 51 -12.20 -11.88 22.91
N CYS A 52 -12.26 -12.14 24.23
CA CYS A 52 -13.33 -12.93 24.82
C CYS A 52 -14.66 -12.27 24.45
N ALA A 53 -15.48 -12.95 23.66
CA ALA A 53 -16.83 -12.50 23.37
C ALA A 53 -17.57 -12.30 24.71
N LYS A 54 -18.24 -11.15 24.85
CA LYS A 54 -18.99 -10.84 26.06
C LYS A 54 -20.14 -11.85 26.23
N PRO A 55 -20.48 -12.26 27.46
CA PRO A 55 -21.62 -13.13 27.68
C PRO A 55 -22.91 -12.39 27.33
N LEU A 56 -23.72 -12.98 26.46
CA LEU A 56 -25.02 -12.45 26.08
C LEU A 56 -26.01 -12.52 27.25
N SER A 57 -26.90 -11.53 27.38
CA SER A 57 -27.98 -11.52 28.35
C SER A 57 -28.92 -12.71 28.17
N ALA A 58 -29.63 -13.10 29.24
CA ALA A 58 -30.61 -14.17 29.18
C ALA A 58 -31.76 -13.84 28.20
N GLU A 59 -32.13 -12.57 28.10
CA GLU A 59 -33.13 -12.08 27.14
C GLU A 59 -32.62 -12.19 25.71
N THR A 60 -31.41 -11.71 25.44
CA THR A 60 -30.79 -11.84 24.11
C THR A 60 -30.73 -13.29 23.63
N LYS A 61 -30.35 -14.22 24.53
CA LYS A 61 -30.33 -15.65 24.20
C LYS A 61 -31.72 -16.17 23.83
N ARG A 62 -32.78 -15.73 24.50
CA ARG A 62 -34.16 -16.09 24.16
C ARG A 62 -34.59 -15.55 22.80
N CYS A 63 -34.27 -14.30 22.49
CA CYS A 63 -34.55 -13.72 21.16
C CYS A 63 -33.84 -14.49 20.05
N LEU A 64 -32.60 -14.87 20.28
CA LEU A 64 -31.76 -15.59 19.31
C LEU A 64 -32.23 -17.05 19.04
N LEU A 65 -33.11 -17.62 19.86
CA LEU A 65 -33.72 -18.92 19.55
C LEU A 65 -34.50 -18.89 18.21
N CYS A 66 -35.08 -17.74 17.87
CA CYS A 66 -35.76 -17.51 16.60
C CYS A 66 -34.92 -16.66 15.65
N HIS A 67 -34.44 -15.50 16.11
CA HIS A 67 -33.69 -14.56 15.30
C HIS A 67 -32.27 -15.02 14.93
N GLY A 68 -31.77 -16.08 15.56
CA GLY A 68 -30.52 -16.74 15.18
C GLY A 68 -30.63 -17.67 13.98
N LYS A 69 -31.85 -17.91 13.45
CA LYS A 69 -32.08 -18.77 12.29
C LYS A 69 -31.82 -17.99 11.00
N PRO A 70 -30.94 -18.48 10.08
CA PRO A 70 -30.56 -17.74 8.87
C PRO A 70 -31.70 -17.51 7.87
N ASP A 71 -32.71 -18.36 7.90
CA ASP A 71 -33.86 -18.39 7.02
C ASP A 71 -35.05 -17.57 7.53
N LEU A 72 -34.93 -16.94 8.68
CA LEU A 72 -35.99 -16.11 9.22
C LEU A 72 -36.11 -14.80 8.42
N THR A 73 -37.20 -14.70 7.64
CA THR A 73 -37.50 -13.52 6.83
C THR A 73 -38.88 -12.96 7.14
N TYR A 74 -39.07 -11.70 6.86
CA TYR A 74 -40.36 -11.02 6.89
C TYR A 74 -40.66 -10.43 5.52
N ARG A 75 -41.87 -10.73 4.99
CA ARG A 75 -42.31 -10.21 3.70
C ARG A 75 -43.26 -9.02 3.88
N LEU A 76 -42.89 -7.90 3.28
CA LEU A 76 -43.73 -6.71 3.26
C LEU A 76 -44.92 -6.86 2.30
N ALA A 77 -45.93 -5.96 2.41
CA ALA A 77 -47.09 -5.93 1.55
C ALA A 77 -46.77 -5.70 0.06
N ASP A 78 -45.65 -5.05 -0.24
CA ASP A 78 -45.12 -4.82 -1.59
C ASP A 78 -44.34 -6.03 -2.16
N GLY A 79 -44.20 -7.13 -1.38
CA GLY A 79 -43.49 -8.36 -1.75
C GLY A 79 -42.00 -8.37 -1.42
N ALA A 80 -41.45 -7.27 -0.92
CA ALA A 80 -40.05 -7.25 -0.51
C ALA A 80 -39.81 -8.12 0.72
N GLU A 81 -38.73 -8.92 0.71
CA GLU A 81 -38.33 -9.76 1.83
C GLU A 81 -37.17 -9.11 2.62
N TYR A 82 -37.33 -9.08 3.93
CA TYR A 82 -36.32 -8.61 4.87
C TYR A 82 -35.85 -9.75 5.75
N SER A 83 -34.54 -9.96 5.85
CA SER A 83 -33.97 -10.90 6.80
C SER A 83 -34.11 -10.36 8.21
N LEU A 84 -34.66 -11.18 9.10
CA LEU A 84 -34.73 -10.92 10.53
C LEU A 84 -33.63 -11.65 11.29
N HIS A 85 -32.67 -12.23 10.56
CA HIS A 85 -31.57 -12.99 11.13
C HIS A 85 -30.56 -12.10 11.85
N VAL A 86 -30.18 -12.48 13.06
CA VAL A 86 -29.10 -11.91 13.85
C VAL A 86 -28.08 -13.00 14.20
N ASP A 87 -26.87 -12.88 13.69
CA ASP A 87 -25.77 -13.79 14.05
C ASP A 87 -25.34 -13.52 15.50
N GLY A 88 -25.65 -14.46 16.39
CA GLY A 88 -25.38 -14.34 17.81
C GLY A 88 -23.88 -14.27 18.16
N ARG A 89 -22.99 -14.87 17.35
CA ARG A 89 -21.53 -14.74 17.57
C ARG A 89 -21.05 -13.33 17.23
N ARG A 90 -21.42 -12.82 16.07
CA ARG A 90 -21.07 -11.45 15.68
C ARG A 90 -21.67 -10.41 16.62
N PHE A 91 -22.89 -10.67 17.14
CA PHE A 91 -23.50 -9.80 18.13
C PHE A 91 -22.72 -9.82 19.46
N ALA A 92 -22.23 -11.00 19.90
CA ALA A 92 -21.42 -11.13 21.12
C ALA A 92 -20.06 -10.36 21.04
N GLU A 93 -19.61 -10.03 19.81
CA GLU A 93 -18.42 -9.21 19.57
C GLU A 93 -18.74 -7.71 19.46
N SER A 94 -20.02 -7.35 19.44
CA SER A 94 -20.48 -5.95 19.44
C SER A 94 -20.18 -5.26 20.76
N ILE A 95 -19.98 -3.94 20.70
CA ILE A 95 -19.85 -3.12 21.93
C ILE A 95 -21.14 -3.12 22.75
N HIS A 96 -22.27 -3.44 22.15
CA HIS A 96 -23.59 -3.50 22.77
C HIS A 96 -24.02 -4.94 23.15
N ALA A 97 -23.11 -5.92 23.13
CA ALA A 97 -23.44 -7.33 23.39
C ALA A 97 -24.06 -7.60 24.75
N ASP A 98 -23.75 -6.78 25.74
CA ASP A 98 -24.27 -6.85 27.10
C ASP A 98 -25.68 -6.24 27.26
N LEU A 99 -26.14 -5.44 26.28
CA LEU A 99 -27.47 -4.88 26.31
C LEU A 99 -28.53 -5.92 25.89
N PRO A 100 -29.71 -5.96 26.54
CA PRO A 100 -30.83 -6.75 26.07
C PRO A 100 -31.40 -6.18 24.76
N CYS A 101 -31.98 -7.04 23.94
CA CYS A 101 -32.54 -6.62 22.64
C CYS A 101 -33.63 -5.53 22.80
N THR A 102 -34.41 -5.60 23.88
CA THR A 102 -35.47 -4.65 24.20
C THR A 102 -34.96 -3.24 24.57
N GLU A 103 -33.69 -3.07 24.85
CA GLU A 103 -33.12 -1.73 25.09
C GLU A 103 -33.16 -0.87 23.80
N CYS A 104 -32.96 -1.51 22.66
CA CYS A 104 -33.08 -0.87 21.34
C CYS A 104 -34.48 -1.08 20.72
N HIS A 105 -35.09 -2.26 20.96
CA HIS A 105 -36.41 -2.63 20.45
C HIS A 105 -37.48 -2.50 21.55
N SER A 106 -37.68 -1.28 22.03
CA SER A 106 -38.50 -0.98 23.23
C SER A 106 -39.99 -1.33 23.07
N ASN A 107 -40.50 -1.47 21.84
CA ASN A 107 -41.90 -1.80 21.57
C ASN A 107 -42.20 -3.29 21.61
N TYR A 108 -41.18 -4.14 21.72
CA TYR A 108 -41.38 -5.59 21.80
C TYR A 108 -41.69 -6.02 23.23
N ARG A 109 -42.96 -6.17 23.57
CA ARG A 109 -43.42 -6.75 24.83
C ARG A 109 -43.23 -8.27 24.80
N GLN A 110 -42.82 -8.86 25.90
CA GLN A 110 -42.70 -10.31 26.06
C GLN A 110 -44.01 -11.01 25.67
N GLY A 111 -43.96 -11.88 24.67
CA GLY A 111 -45.03 -12.79 24.29
C GLY A 111 -45.84 -12.42 23.05
N MET A 112 -45.60 -11.29 22.38
CA MET A 112 -46.37 -10.96 21.19
C MET A 112 -45.50 -10.52 20.00
N HIS A 113 -45.18 -11.48 19.18
CA HIS A 113 -44.93 -11.26 17.76
C HIS A 113 -46.24 -11.57 17.01
N SER A 114 -47.30 -10.79 17.28
CA SER A 114 -48.55 -10.96 16.55
C SER A 114 -48.37 -10.35 15.16
N VAL A 115 -48.50 -11.17 14.14
CA VAL A 115 -48.34 -10.87 12.70
C VAL A 115 -49.39 -9.89 12.20
N SER A 116 -50.32 -9.41 13.02
CA SER A 116 -51.41 -8.51 12.64
C SER A 116 -51.26 -7.08 13.15
N ALA A 117 -50.15 -6.71 13.72
CA ALA A 117 -49.95 -5.32 14.11
C ALA A 117 -49.72 -4.48 12.84
N LYS A 118 -50.64 -3.67 12.42
CA LYS A 118 -50.32 -2.42 11.74
C LYS A 118 -49.21 -1.81 12.57
N ALA A 119 -48.01 -1.76 12.01
CA ALA A 119 -46.87 -1.16 12.69
C ALA A 119 -47.22 0.33 12.89
N GLU A 120 -47.81 0.64 14.03
CA GLU A 120 -47.88 2.03 14.45
C GLU A 120 -46.44 2.51 14.60
N PRO A 121 -46.14 3.69 14.03
CA PRO A 121 -44.78 4.24 14.17
C PRO A 121 -44.48 4.34 15.65
N GLU A 122 -43.35 3.78 16.04
CA GLU A 122 -42.84 3.73 17.41
C GLU A 122 -42.92 5.13 18.03
N THR A 123 -43.86 5.33 18.95
CA THR A 123 -43.94 6.56 19.72
C THR A 123 -42.86 6.48 20.81
N ILE A 124 -41.84 7.31 20.66
CA ILE A 124 -40.83 7.52 21.71
C ILE A 124 -41.61 8.00 22.96
N PRO A 125 -41.41 7.40 24.13
CA PRO A 125 -42.06 7.84 25.35
C PRO A 125 -41.79 9.32 25.57
N ASP A 126 -42.84 10.15 25.64
CA ASP A 126 -42.78 11.61 25.65
C ASP A 126 -41.96 12.22 26.80
N LYS A 127 -41.70 11.45 27.87
CA LYS A 127 -40.99 11.95 29.05
C LYS A 127 -39.47 12.03 28.96
N GLU A 128 -38.89 11.36 27.96
CA GLU A 128 -37.39 11.26 27.85
C GLU A 128 -36.81 12.07 26.70
N VAL A 129 -37.62 12.63 25.82
CA VAL A 129 -37.15 13.28 24.61
C VAL A 129 -37.44 14.77 24.68
N SER A 130 -36.41 15.60 24.53
CA SER A 130 -36.57 17.05 24.48
C SER A 130 -37.48 17.45 23.30
N GLU A 131 -38.27 18.53 23.46
CA GLU A 131 -39.13 19.06 22.38
C GLU A 131 -38.36 19.35 21.09
N GLU A 132 -37.07 19.76 21.22
CA GLU A 132 -36.18 19.96 20.09
C GLU A 132 -35.91 18.64 19.34
N LEU A 133 -35.72 17.55 20.07
CA LEU A 133 -35.51 16.23 19.48
C LEU A 133 -36.80 15.68 18.83
N LYS A 134 -37.95 15.91 19.43
CA LYS A 134 -39.26 15.56 18.85
C LYS A 134 -39.47 16.28 17.53
N THR A 135 -39.19 17.58 17.48
CA THR A 135 -39.29 18.39 16.27
C THR A 135 -38.36 17.84 15.19
N TRP A 136 -37.12 17.54 15.56
CA TRP A 136 -36.13 17.01 14.61
C TRP A 136 -36.50 15.61 14.10
N LEU A 137 -36.94 14.71 14.98
CA LEU A 137 -37.47 13.38 14.61
C LEU A 137 -38.74 13.49 13.73
N GLY A 138 -39.53 14.56 13.86
CA GLY A 138 -40.64 14.84 12.96
C GLY A 138 -40.26 14.97 11.49
N HIS A 139 -39.05 15.40 11.19
CA HIS A 139 -38.51 15.52 9.84
C HIS A 139 -37.93 14.22 9.29
N VAL A 140 -37.57 13.24 10.17
CA VAL A 140 -37.04 11.93 9.77
C VAL A 140 -38.20 11.04 9.32
N ARG A 141 -38.24 10.65 8.05
CA ARG A 141 -39.33 9.83 7.48
C ARG A 141 -39.02 8.32 7.58
N GLY A 142 -40.09 7.54 7.77
CA GLY A 142 -40.12 6.10 7.56
C GLY A 142 -39.42 5.25 8.65
N HIS A 143 -38.95 4.08 8.23
CA HIS A 143 -38.42 3.03 9.07
C HIS A 143 -37.16 3.40 9.89
N ASN A 144 -36.54 4.54 9.62
CA ASN A 144 -35.32 4.99 10.25
C ASN A 144 -35.54 5.72 11.59
N ARG A 145 -36.77 6.14 11.89
CA ARG A 145 -37.11 6.83 13.12
C ARG A 145 -36.82 6.03 14.38
N PRO A 146 -37.29 4.78 14.47
CA PRO A 146 -37.06 3.94 15.65
C PRO A 146 -35.60 3.70 15.93
N ALA A 147 -34.81 3.36 14.89
CA ALA A 147 -33.39 3.10 15.03
C ALA A 147 -32.61 4.31 15.56
N LEU A 148 -32.94 5.51 15.05
CA LEU A 148 -32.32 6.74 15.52
C LEU A 148 -32.69 7.01 16.99
N ALA A 149 -33.97 6.89 17.34
CA ALA A 149 -34.44 7.12 18.70
C ALA A 149 -33.75 6.19 19.73
N ALA A 150 -33.55 4.92 19.38
CA ALA A 150 -32.84 3.98 20.23
C ALA A 150 -31.38 4.42 20.51
N CYS A 151 -30.65 4.86 19.50
CA CYS A 151 -29.29 5.35 19.68
C CYS A 151 -29.22 6.60 20.57
N LEU A 152 -30.19 7.50 20.43
CA LEU A 152 -30.22 8.80 21.13
C LEU A 152 -30.50 8.71 22.63
N LYS A 153 -30.98 7.58 23.12
CA LYS A 153 -31.12 7.36 24.57
C LYS A 153 -29.79 7.52 25.29
N CYS A 154 -28.70 7.06 24.69
CA CYS A 154 -27.36 7.05 25.27
C CYS A 154 -26.42 8.04 24.56
N HIS A 155 -26.45 8.16 23.22
CA HIS A 155 -25.49 8.91 22.40
C HIS A 155 -25.94 10.36 22.12
N LYS A 156 -26.21 11.11 23.19
CA LYS A 156 -26.74 12.50 23.10
C LYS A 156 -25.71 13.50 22.57
N ASP A 157 -24.43 13.30 22.88
CA ASP A 157 -23.35 14.21 22.48
C ASP A 157 -22.97 14.03 21.02
N GLU A 158 -22.89 12.78 20.56
CA GLU A 158 -22.69 12.42 19.17
C GLU A 158 -23.82 12.96 18.31
N PHE A 159 -25.04 12.91 18.80
CA PHE A 159 -26.18 13.50 18.10
C PHE A 159 -26.08 15.01 18.03
N ARG A 160 -25.68 15.69 19.12
CA ARG A 160 -25.48 17.15 19.10
C ARG A 160 -24.44 17.57 18.07
N ALA A 161 -23.40 16.77 17.86
CA ALA A 161 -22.43 16.98 16.79
C ALA A 161 -23.02 16.68 15.42
N TYR A 162 -23.67 15.51 15.23
CA TYR A 162 -24.23 15.05 13.97
C TYR A 162 -25.26 16.03 13.41
N ARG A 163 -26.16 16.58 14.22
CA ARG A 163 -27.21 17.51 13.76
C ARG A 163 -26.68 18.81 13.14
N LYS A 164 -25.40 19.17 13.41
CA LYS A 164 -24.72 20.30 12.74
C LYS A 164 -24.22 19.95 11.37
N SER A 165 -24.13 18.65 11.04
CA SER A 165 -23.53 18.17 9.81
C SER A 165 -24.43 18.46 8.60
N ILE A 166 -23.77 18.49 7.42
CA ILE A 166 -24.48 18.59 6.14
C ILE A 166 -25.42 17.39 5.90
N HIS A 167 -25.07 16.22 6.44
CA HIS A 167 -25.89 15.01 6.35
C HIS A 167 -27.21 15.18 7.13
N ALA A 168 -27.13 15.63 8.36
CA ALA A 168 -28.32 15.88 9.17
C ALA A 168 -29.20 17.00 8.57
N GLN A 169 -28.58 18.06 8.02
CA GLN A 169 -29.32 19.12 7.33
C GLN A 169 -30.06 18.61 6.08
N ALA A 170 -29.42 17.69 5.32
CA ALA A 170 -30.06 17.06 4.18
C ALA A 170 -31.25 16.18 4.61
N LEU A 171 -31.09 15.43 5.71
CA LEU A 171 -32.13 14.59 6.29
C LEU A 171 -33.32 15.43 6.75
N GLN A 172 -33.08 16.55 7.44
CA GLN A 172 -34.14 17.50 7.85
C GLN A 172 -34.93 18.08 6.65
N LYS A 173 -34.25 18.26 5.52
CA LYS A 173 -34.88 18.70 4.25
C LYS A 173 -35.64 17.57 3.53
N GLY A 174 -35.73 16.38 4.14
CA GLY A 174 -36.46 15.23 3.61
C GLY A 174 -35.65 14.39 2.60
N SER A 175 -34.33 14.51 2.56
CA SER A 175 -33.49 13.63 1.72
C SER A 175 -33.58 12.20 2.22
N LEU A 176 -33.86 11.25 1.33
CA LEU A 176 -33.86 9.82 1.61
C LEU A 176 -32.44 9.21 1.44
N ASP A 177 -31.53 9.92 0.81
CA ASP A 177 -30.15 9.50 0.57
C ASP A 177 -29.20 9.93 1.70
N ALA A 178 -29.68 10.76 2.65
CA ALA A 178 -28.83 11.26 3.74
C ALA A 178 -28.59 10.15 4.78
N PRO A 179 -27.34 9.85 5.12
CA PRO A 179 -26.99 8.78 6.04
C PRO A 179 -27.37 9.11 7.48
N MET A 180 -27.73 8.08 8.23
CA MET A 180 -27.96 8.11 9.67
C MET A 180 -26.88 7.31 10.42
N CYS A 181 -27.02 7.19 11.76
CA CYS A 181 -26.05 6.48 12.59
C CYS A 181 -25.74 5.07 12.09
N THR A 182 -26.79 4.32 11.74
CA THR A 182 -26.70 2.92 11.30
C THR A 182 -26.03 2.75 9.94
N ASP A 183 -26.06 3.74 9.06
CA ASP A 183 -25.44 3.67 7.74
C ASP A 183 -23.90 3.70 7.83
N CYS A 184 -23.36 4.28 8.91
CA CYS A 184 -21.93 4.31 9.18
C CYS A 184 -21.51 3.23 10.17
N HIS A 185 -22.26 3.03 11.26
CA HIS A 185 -21.88 2.15 12.38
C HIS A 185 -22.46 0.73 12.28
N GLY A 186 -23.42 0.52 11.39
CA GLY A 186 -24.26 -0.67 11.42
C GLY A 186 -25.30 -0.62 12.56
N ASN A 187 -26.00 -1.72 12.77
CA ASN A 187 -27.05 -1.82 13.80
C ASN A 187 -26.73 -2.87 14.86
N HIS A 188 -26.68 -4.17 14.50
CA HIS A 188 -26.47 -5.25 15.46
C HIS A 188 -24.98 -5.54 15.78
N TYR A 189 -24.06 -5.22 14.84
CA TYR A 189 -22.64 -5.59 14.94
C TYR A 189 -21.75 -4.36 15.09
N VAL A 190 -22.16 -3.42 15.94
CA VAL A 190 -21.41 -2.18 16.17
C VAL A 190 -20.12 -2.49 16.91
N ARG A 191 -18.98 -2.11 16.33
CA ARG A 191 -17.64 -2.31 16.89
C ARG A 191 -16.98 -0.98 17.23
N LYS A 192 -15.98 -0.99 18.10
CA LYS A 192 -15.16 0.18 18.39
C LYS A 192 -14.44 0.65 17.12
N HIS A 193 -14.18 1.94 17.02
CA HIS A 193 -13.52 2.54 15.85
C HIS A 193 -12.06 2.08 15.68
N ASP A 194 -11.41 1.56 16.72
CA ASP A 194 -10.06 1.00 16.71
C ASP A 194 -10.04 -0.50 16.36
N ASP A 195 -11.18 -1.16 16.32
CA ASP A 195 -11.32 -2.52 15.81
C ASP A 195 -11.22 -2.52 14.28
N LEU A 196 -10.31 -3.34 13.73
CA LEU A 196 -10.07 -3.44 12.29
C LEU A 196 -11.30 -3.87 11.48
N GLU A 197 -12.22 -4.61 12.10
CA GLU A 197 -13.46 -5.04 11.49
C GLU A 197 -14.61 -4.01 11.61
N SER A 198 -14.41 -2.94 12.37
CA SER A 198 -15.38 -1.85 12.46
C SER A 198 -15.54 -1.15 11.11
N SER A 199 -16.77 -0.89 10.70
CA SER A 199 -17.08 -0.07 9.52
C SER A 199 -16.52 1.35 9.62
N THR A 200 -16.32 1.84 10.85
CA THR A 200 -15.79 3.17 11.15
C THR A 200 -14.32 3.17 11.54
N SER A 201 -13.62 2.01 11.42
CA SER A 201 -12.16 1.98 11.58
C SER A 201 -11.46 2.80 10.49
N GLN A 202 -10.26 3.28 10.80
CA GLN A 202 -9.44 4.04 9.85
C GLN A 202 -9.28 3.30 8.50
N ALA A 203 -9.18 1.97 8.53
CA ALA A 203 -9.07 1.12 7.35
C ALA A 203 -10.35 1.09 6.50
N ASN A 204 -11.51 1.09 7.14
CA ASN A 204 -12.80 0.83 6.48
C ASN A 204 -13.60 2.12 6.15
N VAL A 205 -13.26 3.26 6.78
CA VAL A 205 -13.92 4.55 6.53
C VAL A 205 -14.04 4.89 5.03
N PRO A 206 -13.02 4.68 4.16
CA PRO A 206 -13.18 4.98 2.73
C PRO A 206 -14.21 4.10 2.03
N ALA A 207 -14.41 2.86 2.47
CA ALA A 207 -15.46 1.98 1.94
C ALA A 207 -16.82 2.42 2.46
N THR A 208 -16.94 2.71 3.75
CA THR A 208 -18.20 3.17 4.40
C THR A 208 -18.68 4.47 3.77
N CYS A 209 -17.84 5.48 3.63
CA CYS A 209 -18.19 6.71 2.93
C CYS A 209 -18.49 6.43 1.43
N GLY A 210 -17.74 5.50 0.85
CA GLY A 210 -17.84 5.09 -0.54
C GLY A 210 -19.18 4.49 -0.93
N ASN A 211 -19.91 3.87 0.01
CA ASN A 211 -21.22 3.29 -0.26
C ASN A 211 -22.18 4.31 -0.92
N CYS A 212 -22.10 5.57 -0.50
CA CYS A 212 -22.87 6.66 -1.11
C CYS A 212 -22.01 7.52 -2.05
N HIS A 213 -20.80 7.93 -1.59
CA HIS A 213 -19.95 8.89 -2.32
C HIS A 213 -19.28 8.32 -3.59
N SER A 214 -19.39 7.02 -3.85
CA SER A 214 -19.03 6.42 -5.15
C SER A 214 -20.23 6.32 -6.10
N ASN A 215 -21.45 6.53 -5.62
CA ASN A 215 -22.66 6.45 -6.45
C ASN A 215 -22.84 7.74 -7.23
N ALA A 216 -22.52 7.71 -8.53
CA ALA A 216 -22.59 8.87 -9.40
C ALA A 216 -24.01 9.46 -9.53
N THR A 217 -25.05 8.64 -9.39
CA THR A 217 -26.46 9.10 -9.46
C THR A 217 -26.82 9.91 -8.22
N VAL A 218 -26.48 9.41 -7.04
CA VAL A 218 -26.69 10.12 -5.78
C VAL A 218 -25.86 11.39 -5.75
N MET A 219 -24.57 11.33 -6.11
CA MET A 219 -23.68 12.48 -6.06
C MET A 219 -24.12 13.62 -6.99
N ARG A 220 -24.56 13.31 -8.20
CA ARG A 220 -25.08 14.33 -9.15
C ARG A 220 -26.34 15.03 -8.64
N LYS A 221 -27.21 14.32 -7.92
CA LYS A 221 -28.44 14.88 -7.32
C LYS A 221 -28.10 16.01 -6.32
N TYR A 222 -26.94 15.90 -5.66
CA TYR A 222 -26.48 16.90 -4.70
C TYR A 222 -25.37 17.84 -5.25
N GLY A 223 -25.20 17.88 -6.56
CA GLY A 223 -24.24 18.79 -7.20
C GLY A 223 -22.77 18.37 -7.06
N VAL A 224 -22.49 17.13 -6.63
CA VAL A 224 -21.16 16.59 -6.58
C VAL A 224 -20.86 15.92 -7.93
N THR A 225 -20.09 16.59 -8.77
CA THR A 225 -19.82 16.15 -10.16
C THR A 225 -18.67 15.15 -10.27
N GLU A 226 -17.86 15.02 -9.25
CA GLU A 226 -16.62 14.21 -9.24
C GLU A 226 -16.75 13.04 -8.28
N SER A 227 -16.05 11.95 -8.55
CA SER A 227 -15.97 10.82 -7.63
C SER A 227 -14.89 11.07 -6.56
N PRO A 228 -15.25 11.57 -5.38
CA PRO A 228 -14.27 11.88 -4.33
C PRO A 228 -13.54 10.63 -3.82
N VAL A 229 -14.19 9.48 -3.88
CA VAL A 229 -13.60 8.21 -3.44
C VAL A 229 -12.55 7.71 -4.43
N ALA A 230 -12.82 7.80 -5.74
CA ALA A 230 -11.84 7.41 -6.75
C ALA A 230 -10.59 8.29 -6.68
N THR A 231 -10.77 9.61 -6.59
CA THR A 231 -9.64 10.55 -6.47
C THR A 231 -8.88 10.41 -5.15
N TYR A 232 -9.58 10.04 -4.06
CA TYR A 232 -8.92 9.69 -2.80
C TYR A 232 -8.05 8.44 -2.97
N LYS A 233 -8.57 7.36 -3.57
CA LYS A 233 -7.83 6.12 -3.82
C LYS A 233 -6.56 6.35 -4.64
N GLU A 234 -6.58 7.27 -5.58
CA GLU A 234 -5.41 7.67 -6.37
C GLU A 234 -4.42 8.57 -5.62
N SER A 235 -4.84 9.19 -4.52
CA SER A 235 -3.96 9.99 -3.68
C SER A 235 -2.93 9.12 -2.94
N PHE A 236 -1.83 9.73 -2.49
CA PHE A 236 -0.82 9.04 -1.69
C PHE A 236 -1.42 8.45 -0.40
N HIS A 237 -2.35 9.16 0.26
CA HIS A 237 -3.05 8.67 1.44
C HIS A 237 -3.87 7.41 1.10
N GLY A 238 -4.66 7.46 0.03
CA GLY A 238 -5.49 6.35 -0.39
C GLY A 238 -4.67 5.13 -0.81
N LYS A 239 -3.62 5.31 -1.61
CA LYS A 239 -2.71 4.23 -2.01
C LYS A 239 -2.05 3.56 -0.80
N LYS A 240 -1.56 4.35 0.13
CA LYS A 240 -0.93 3.82 1.36
C LYS A 240 -1.94 3.07 2.23
N GLN A 241 -3.17 3.57 2.31
CA GLN A 241 -4.26 2.93 3.05
C GLN A 241 -4.68 1.61 2.40
N GLN A 242 -4.81 1.55 1.07
CA GLN A 242 -5.10 0.30 0.32
C GLN A 242 -4.02 -0.77 0.54
N LEU A 243 -2.79 -0.35 0.76
CA LEU A 243 -1.66 -1.24 1.11
C LEU A 243 -1.62 -1.63 2.59
N GLY A 244 -2.66 -1.28 3.39
CA GLY A 244 -2.84 -1.71 4.77
C GLY A 244 -2.26 -0.80 5.84
N SER A 245 -1.87 0.45 5.51
CA SER A 245 -1.40 1.39 6.52
C SER A 245 -2.56 1.92 7.38
N GLN A 246 -2.44 1.73 8.69
CA GLN A 246 -3.38 2.29 9.69
C GLN A 246 -3.08 3.77 10.02
N ARG A 247 -1.97 4.31 9.55
CA ARG A 247 -1.54 5.71 9.78
C ARG A 247 -1.92 6.66 8.64
N ALA A 248 -2.28 6.13 7.48
CA ALA A 248 -2.68 6.95 6.36
C ALA A 248 -4.01 7.66 6.67
N ALA A 249 -4.10 8.95 6.34
CA ALA A 249 -5.32 9.71 6.55
C ALA A 249 -6.47 9.13 5.72
N ALA A 250 -7.60 8.84 6.37
CA ALA A 250 -8.87 8.47 5.72
C ALA A 250 -9.76 9.71 5.53
N CYS A 251 -10.95 9.52 4.97
CA CYS A 251 -11.89 10.61 4.71
C CYS A 251 -12.20 11.41 5.99
N SER A 252 -12.49 10.71 7.11
CA SER A 252 -12.80 11.33 8.40
C SER A 252 -11.63 12.11 9.01
N SER A 253 -10.39 11.79 8.67
CA SER A 253 -9.21 12.51 9.16
C SER A 253 -9.19 13.98 8.71
N CYS A 254 -9.79 14.26 7.55
CA CYS A 254 -9.88 15.59 6.95
C CYS A 254 -11.27 16.22 7.14
N HIS A 255 -12.34 15.43 6.96
CA HIS A 255 -13.72 15.91 6.95
C HIS A 255 -14.37 15.94 8.34
N GLY A 256 -13.79 15.29 9.35
CA GLY A 256 -14.48 14.96 10.59
C GLY A 256 -15.38 13.72 10.43
N PHE A 257 -16.18 13.40 11.42
CA PHE A 257 -17.04 12.21 11.39
C PHE A 257 -18.50 12.48 11.78
N HIS A 258 -18.80 13.12 12.90
CA HIS A 258 -20.18 13.43 13.25
C HIS A 258 -20.64 14.81 12.76
N ASP A 259 -19.79 15.82 12.83
CA ASP A 259 -20.04 17.22 12.48
C ASP A 259 -19.49 17.60 11.09
N ILE A 260 -19.66 16.72 10.12
CA ILE A 260 -19.15 16.93 8.75
C ILE A 260 -19.82 18.17 8.14
N LEU A 261 -18.99 19.18 7.79
CA LEU A 261 -19.41 20.43 7.18
C LEU A 261 -18.95 20.55 5.74
N ALA A 262 -19.72 21.25 4.91
CA ALA A 262 -19.31 21.57 3.55
C ALA A 262 -17.98 22.35 3.56
N PRO A 263 -17.07 22.13 2.59
CA PRO A 263 -15.78 22.82 2.54
C PRO A 263 -15.86 24.34 2.45
N GLY A 264 -16.98 24.88 1.96
CA GLY A 264 -17.25 26.32 1.90
C GLY A 264 -17.71 26.94 3.23
N ASN A 265 -18.07 26.14 4.24
CA ASN A 265 -18.45 26.62 5.55
C ASN A 265 -17.20 27.04 6.35
N PRO A 266 -17.15 28.28 6.90
CA PRO A 266 -15.99 28.76 7.68
C PRO A 266 -15.63 27.89 8.90
N ALA A 267 -16.60 27.17 9.47
CA ALA A 267 -16.37 26.24 10.58
C ALA A 267 -15.82 24.87 10.12
N SER A 268 -15.85 24.56 8.83
CA SER A 268 -15.33 23.30 8.29
C SER A 268 -13.83 23.15 8.50
N PRO A 269 -13.32 21.97 8.91
CA PRO A 269 -11.90 21.69 8.92
C PRO A 269 -11.23 21.87 7.54
N LEU A 270 -12.01 21.78 6.46
CA LEU A 270 -11.54 21.92 5.08
C LEU A 270 -11.79 23.29 4.48
N TYR A 271 -12.35 24.23 5.25
CA TYR A 271 -12.36 25.63 4.84
C TYR A 271 -10.95 26.13 4.59
N ILE A 272 -10.76 26.94 3.57
CA ILE A 272 -9.43 27.31 3.04
C ILE A 272 -8.46 27.84 4.14
N ALA A 273 -8.97 28.59 5.11
CA ALA A 273 -8.18 29.10 6.23
C ALA A 273 -7.85 28.02 7.28
N ASN A 274 -8.67 26.96 7.39
CA ASN A 274 -8.51 25.90 8.39
C ASN A 274 -7.67 24.71 7.91
N ARG A 275 -7.50 24.55 6.58
CA ARG A 275 -6.73 23.43 6.00
C ARG A 275 -5.33 23.27 6.58
N PRO A 276 -4.52 24.32 6.76
CA PRO A 276 -3.19 24.18 7.36
C PRO A 276 -3.23 23.54 8.74
N LYS A 277 -4.21 23.91 9.58
CA LYS A 277 -4.41 23.32 10.90
C LYS A 277 -4.84 21.84 10.79
N THR A 278 -5.70 21.52 9.84
CA THR A 278 -6.17 20.14 9.61
C THR A 278 -5.05 19.24 9.13
N CYS A 279 -4.27 19.66 8.15
CA CYS A 279 -3.08 18.94 7.67
C CYS A 279 -2.00 18.86 8.76
N GLY A 280 -1.81 19.92 9.54
CA GLY A 280 -0.82 20.02 10.60
C GLY A 280 -0.98 19.04 11.76
N LYS A 281 -2.15 18.38 11.90
CA LYS A 281 -2.34 17.30 12.87
C LYS A 281 -1.34 16.15 12.68
N CYS A 282 -1.00 15.85 11.43
CA CYS A 282 -0.07 14.79 11.06
C CYS A 282 1.23 15.34 10.46
N HIS A 283 1.15 16.43 9.71
CA HIS A 283 2.25 17.07 9.01
C HIS A 283 2.67 18.34 9.78
N LYS A 284 3.63 18.22 10.68
CA LYS A 284 3.99 19.30 11.63
C LYS A 284 4.59 20.55 10.99
N VAL A 285 5.13 20.43 9.77
CA VAL A 285 5.80 21.52 9.04
C VAL A 285 5.23 21.59 7.63
N LEU A 286 4.01 22.09 7.49
CA LEU A 286 3.40 22.31 6.18
C LEU A 286 2.99 23.77 6.04
N GLY A 287 3.60 24.44 5.08
CA GLY A 287 3.20 25.76 4.66
C GLY A 287 1.76 25.81 4.12
N ARG A 288 1.14 26.97 4.20
CA ARG A 288 -0.23 27.22 3.72
C ARG A 288 -0.42 26.76 2.27
N ARG A 289 0.57 26.95 1.40
CA ARG A 289 0.51 26.58 -0.01
C ARG A 289 0.37 25.08 -0.24
N PHE A 290 1.05 24.25 0.55
CA PHE A 290 0.91 22.81 0.45
C PHE A 290 -0.53 22.36 0.77
N ALA A 291 -1.14 22.91 1.81
CA ALA A 291 -2.51 22.58 2.19
C ALA A 291 -3.54 22.92 1.09
N LEU A 292 -3.20 23.81 0.16
CA LEU A 292 -4.04 24.19 -0.98
C LEU A 292 -3.88 23.26 -2.18
N THR A 293 -2.83 22.45 -2.25
CA THR A 293 -2.57 21.56 -3.41
C THR A 293 -3.50 20.37 -3.47
N PHE A 294 -3.97 19.90 -2.30
CA PHE A 294 -4.84 18.72 -2.25
C PHE A 294 -6.28 19.08 -2.63
N SER A 295 -6.83 18.36 -3.58
CA SER A 295 -8.24 18.46 -3.97
C SER A 295 -8.69 17.11 -4.54
N HIS A 296 -10.01 16.85 -4.48
CA HIS A 296 -10.63 15.71 -5.15
C HIS A 296 -10.80 15.92 -6.67
N ARG A 297 -10.10 16.90 -7.25
CA ARG A 297 -10.12 17.16 -8.68
C ARG A 297 -8.89 16.57 -9.35
N PRO A 298 -9.05 15.55 -10.19
CA PRO A 298 -7.92 15.01 -10.93
C PRO A 298 -7.34 16.07 -11.87
N PRO A 299 -6.04 16.04 -12.14
CA PRO A 299 -5.44 16.88 -13.17
C PRO A 299 -6.12 16.61 -14.52
N SER A 300 -6.62 17.65 -15.16
CA SER A 300 -7.22 17.59 -16.49
C SER A 300 -6.63 18.67 -17.38
N ARG A 301 -6.96 18.60 -18.68
CA ARG A 301 -6.53 19.62 -19.64
C ARG A 301 -6.97 21.04 -19.26
N THR A 302 -8.09 21.14 -18.52
CA THR A 302 -8.70 22.43 -18.13
C THR A 302 -8.35 22.85 -16.71
N THR A 303 -8.26 21.89 -15.75
CA THR A 303 -8.06 22.22 -14.34
C THR A 303 -6.59 22.42 -13.96
N ARG A 304 -5.69 21.58 -14.47
CA ARG A 304 -4.25 21.61 -14.21
C ARG A 304 -3.48 21.16 -15.47
N PRO A 305 -3.48 21.94 -16.53
CA PRO A 305 -2.97 21.52 -17.84
C PRO A 305 -1.49 21.10 -17.81
N VAL A 306 -0.65 21.82 -17.08
CA VAL A 306 0.79 21.51 -16.99
C VAL A 306 1.01 20.13 -16.38
N ILE A 307 0.38 19.83 -15.26
CA ILE A 307 0.51 18.52 -14.58
C ILE A 307 -0.07 17.41 -15.46
N TYR A 308 -1.20 17.68 -16.11
CA TYR A 308 -1.81 16.70 -17.04
C TYR A 308 -0.86 16.32 -18.18
N TRP A 309 -0.26 17.31 -18.85
CA TRP A 309 0.64 17.05 -19.98
C TRP A 309 1.96 16.43 -19.54
N ILE A 310 2.52 16.82 -18.39
CA ILE A 310 3.72 16.18 -17.85
C ILE A 310 3.44 14.70 -17.57
N ASN A 311 2.33 14.37 -16.89
CA ASN A 311 1.97 12.97 -16.62
C ASN A 311 1.75 12.20 -17.91
N PHE A 312 1.01 12.76 -18.88
CA PHE A 312 0.74 12.13 -20.16
C PHE A 312 2.04 11.81 -20.92
N VAL A 313 2.90 12.80 -21.09
CA VAL A 313 4.17 12.62 -21.84
C VAL A 313 5.06 11.60 -21.12
N PHE A 314 5.19 11.69 -19.78
CA PHE A 314 6.02 10.79 -19.00
C PHE A 314 5.52 9.34 -19.06
N GLU A 315 4.22 9.14 -18.95
CA GLU A 315 3.58 7.82 -19.00
C GLU A 315 3.79 7.16 -20.38
N TRP A 316 3.43 7.84 -21.46
CA TRP A 316 3.59 7.32 -22.80
C TRP A 316 5.04 7.10 -23.21
N PHE A 317 5.93 8.02 -22.83
CA PHE A 317 7.37 7.85 -23.04
C PHE A 317 7.91 6.62 -22.30
N SER A 318 7.49 6.41 -21.07
CA SER A 318 7.88 5.23 -20.27
C SER A 318 7.41 3.93 -20.92
N TYR A 319 6.16 3.87 -21.38
CA TYR A 319 5.65 2.71 -22.11
C TYR A 319 6.42 2.47 -23.42
N ALA A 320 6.70 3.51 -24.19
CA ALA A 320 7.44 3.40 -25.43
C ALA A 320 8.86 2.84 -25.20
N VAL A 321 9.57 3.32 -24.19
CA VAL A 321 10.89 2.81 -23.80
C VAL A 321 10.82 1.35 -23.35
N MET A 322 9.86 0.99 -22.48
CA MET A 322 9.70 -0.38 -21.99
C MET A 322 9.37 -1.36 -23.12
N ILE A 323 8.43 -1.00 -24.00
CA ILE A 323 8.06 -1.82 -25.17
C ILE A 323 9.25 -1.93 -26.11
N GLY A 324 9.94 -0.84 -26.39
CA GLY A 324 11.14 -0.83 -27.24
C GLY A 324 12.23 -1.76 -26.74
N LEU A 325 12.55 -1.68 -25.43
CA LEU A 325 13.52 -2.57 -24.78
C LEU A 325 13.08 -4.04 -24.82
N LEU A 326 11.79 -4.31 -24.57
CA LEU A 326 11.26 -5.67 -24.65
C LEU A 326 11.39 -6.24 -26.06
N LEU A 327 10.97 -5.49 -27.07
CA LEU A 327 11.05 -5.91 -28.47
C LEU A 327 12.50 -6.13 -28.90
N TYR A 328 13.41 -5.22 -28.50
CA TYR A 328 14.83 -5.38 -28.75
C TYR A 328 15.38 -6.65 -28.11
N THR A 329 15.06 -6.87 -26.82
CA THR A 329 15.53 -8.07 -26.09
C THR A 329 15.01 -9.37 -26.72
N LEU A 330 13.73 -9.40 -27.11
CA LEU A 330 13.14 -10.57 -27.78
C LEU A 330 13.79 -10.84 -29.15
N ALA A 331 14.07 -9.79 -29.91
CA ALA A 331 14.74 -9.90 -31.18
C ALA A 331 16.20 -10.38 -31.04
N ASP A 332 16.94 -9.83 -30.08
CA ASP A 332 18.30 -10.25 -29.75
C ASP A 332 18.33 -11.71 -29.28
N MET A 333 17.41 -12.12 -28.40
CA MET A 333 17.27 -13.51 -27.97
C MET A 333 17.00 -14.45 -29.14
N ARG A 334 16.17 -14.05 -30.13
CA ARG A 334 15.91 -14.87 -31.31
C ARG A 334 17.18 -15.14 -32.10
N ILE A 335 18.09 -14.19 -32.21
CA ILE A 335 19.37 -14.30 -32.90
C ILE A 335 20.37 -15.10 -32.04
N MET A 336 20.48 -14.80 -30.77
CA MET A 336 21.50 -15.38 -29.88
C MET A 336 21.19 -16.82 -29.46
N LEU A 337 19.91 -17.19 -29.29
CA LEU A 337 19.53 -18.51 -28.79
C LEU A 337 20.04 -19.69 -29.64
N PRO A 338 19.98 -19.65 -31.00
CA PRO A 338 20.56 -20.69 -31.86
C PRO A 338 22.08 -20.79 -31.68
N LEU A 339 22.77 -19.66 -31.58
CA LEU A 339 24.23 -19.61 -31.41
C LEU A 339 24.66 -20.21 -30.06
N VAL A 340 23.96 -19.83 -28.99
CA VAL A 340 24.20 -20.40 -27.65
C VAL A 340 23.93 -21.89 -27.65
N ARG A 341 22.83 -22.35 -28.26
CA ARG A 341 22.51 -23.79 -28.37
C ARG A 341 23.59 -24.56 -29.15
N ALA A 342 24.11 -24.00 -30.22
CA ALA A 342 25.21 -24.59 -30.98
C ALA A 342 26.49 -24.71 -30.16
N GLN A 343 26.86 -23.65 -29.40
CA GLN A 343 28.02 -23.66 -28.53
C GLN A 343 27.88 -24.66 -27.38
N VAL A 344 26.70 -24.73 -26.77
CA VAL A 344 26.40 -25.71 -25.72
C VAL A 344 26.50 -27.14 -26.27
N ARG A 345 25.89 -27.39 -27.45
CA ARG A 345 25.98 -28.71 -28.09
C ARG A 345 27.43 -29.09 -28.39
N GLN A 346 28.25 -28.16 -28.93
CA GLN A 346 29.67 -28.40 -29.16
C GLN A 346 30.43 -28.75 -27.90
N ARG A 347 30.13 -28.10 -26.76
CA ARG A 347 30.77 -28.39 -25.47
C ARG A 347 30.46 -29.81 -24.95
N PHE A 348 29.23 -30.28 -25.14
CA PHE A 348 28.82 -31.62 -24.72
C PHE A 348 29.23 -32.72 -25.74
N SER A 349 29.53 -32.36 -27.00
CA SER A 349 29.97 -33.31 -28.02
C SER A 349 31.50 -33.48 -28.05
N ALA A 350 32.26 -32.54 -27.49
CA ALA A 350 33.71 -32.58 -27.41
C ALA A 350 34.20 -33.26 -26.11
N GLU A 351 33.75 -34.50 -25.89
CA GLU A 351 34.31 -35.39 -24.87
C GLU A 351 35.64 -35.93 -25.43
N GLY A 352 36.74 -35.20 -25.22
CA GLY A 352 38.05 -35.68 -25.57
C GLY A 352 39.11 -34.64 -25.90
N ASP A 353 38.78 -33.37 -26.11
CA ASP A 353 39.80 -32.39 -26.46
C ASP A 353 40.16 -31.53 -25.24
N ARG A 354 41.44 -31.48 -24.91
CA ARG A 354 41.97 -30.74 -23.75
C ARG A 354 41.51 -29.28 -23.78
N PRO A 355 41.07 -28.71 -22.67
CA PRO A 355 40.68 -27.32 -22.64
C PRO A 355 41.89 -26.45 -23.00
N HIS A 356 41.85 -25.78 -24.14
CA HIS A 356 42.70 -24.62 -24.38
C HIS A 356 42.55 -23.71 -23.18
N GLN A 357 43.69 -23.43 -22.52
CA GLN A 357 43.76 -22.57 -21.34
C GLN A 357 43.26 -21.17 -21.76
N LYS A 358 41.94 -20.94 -21.64
CA LYS A 358 41.33 -19.64 -21.94
C LYS A 358 41.88 -18.68 -20.90
N GLN A 359 42.73 -17.74 -21.32
CA GLN A 359 43.13 -16.63 -20.47
C GLN A 359 41.86 -15.87 -20.05
N HIS A 360 41.49 -16.00 -18.77
CA HIS A 360 40.37 -15.28 -18.17
C HIS A 360 40.83 -13.87 -17.79
N PHE A 361 40.49 -12.89 -18.58
CA PHE A 361 40.69 -11.50 -18.20
C PHE A 361 39.52 -11.04 -17.31
N PRO A 362 39.81 -10.54 -16.10
CA PRO A 362 38.74 -10.00 -15.25
C PRO A 362 38.13 -8.77 -15.91
N ARG A 363 36.84 -8.89 -16.33
CA ARG A 363 36.13 -7.79 -16.99
C ARG A 363 35.89 -6.61 -16.03
N TRP A 364 35.67 -6.92 -14.74
CA TRP A 364 35.42 -5.95 -13.68
C TRP A 364 36.35 -6.16 -12.50
N ASN A 365 36.86 -5.06 -11.98
CA ASN A 365 37.64 -5.08 -10.74
C ASN A 365 36.75 -5.16 -9.49
N LEU A 366 37.31 -5.30 -8.30
CA LEU A 366 36.55 -5.44 -7.06
C LEU A 366 35.65 -4.23 -6.79
N HIS A 367 36.16 -3.00 -7.00
CA HIS A 367 35.38 -1.77 -6.82
C HIS A 367 34.13 -1.73 -7.71
N GLN A 368 34.28 -2.10 -8.98
CA GLN A 368 33.17 -2.14 -9.93
C GLN A 368 32.14 -3.21 -9.55
N ARG A 369 32.59 -4.39 -9.10
CA ARG A 369 31.69 -5.45 -8.61
C ARG A 369 30.90 -4.99 -7.37
N LEU A 370 31.58 -4.38 -6.40
CA LEU A 370 30.94 -3.89 -5.18
C LEU A 370 29.90 -2.82 -5.49
N GLN A 371 30.24 -1.83 -6.33
CA GLN A 371 29.30 -0.80 -6.78
C GLN A 371 28.08 -1.42 -7.46
N HIS A 372 28.30 -2.40 -8.33
CA HIS A 372 27.21 -3.08 -9.04
C HIS A 372 26.29 -3.85 -8.08
N VAL A 373 26.85 -4.54 -7.09
CA VAL A 373 26.05 -5.28 -6.09
C VAL A 373 25.21 -4.30 -5.25
N ILE A 374 25.79 -3.20 -4.76
CA ILE A 374 25.07 -2.20 -3.98
C ILE A 374 23.94 -1.58 -4.83
N MET A 375 24.26 -1.19 -6.05
CA MET A 375 23.29 -0.61 -6.99
C MET A 375 22.14 -1.58 -7.27
N PHE A 376 22.45 -2.82 -7.66
CA PHE A 376 21.47 -3.85 -7.99
C PHE A 376 20.54 -4.15 -6.81
N SER A 377 21.11 -4.36 -5.62
CA SER A 377 20.34 -4.63 -4.40
C SER A 377 19.43 -3.45 -4.04
N SER A 378 19.96 -2.23 -4.16
CA SER A 378 19.15 -1.01 -3.91
C SER A 378 18.02 -0.85 -4.92
N VAL A 379 18.28 -1.02 -6.23
CA VAL A 379 17.24 -0.95 -7.27
C VAL A 379 16.18 -2.01 -7.05
N PHE A 380 16.59 -3.26 -6.79
CA PHE A 380 15.64 -4.35 -6.54
C PHE A 380 14.72 -4.03 -5.36
N LEU A 381 15.29 -3.53 -4.24
CA LEU A 381 14.52 -3.17 -3.06
C LEU A 381 13.62 -1.95 -3.30
N LEU A 382 14.09 -0.94 -4.04
CA LEU A 382 13.29 0.21 -4.46
C LEU A 382 12.11 -0.20 -5.34
N MET A 383 12.31 -1.13 -6.28
CA MET A 383 11.24 -1.68 -7.11
C MET A 383 10.22 -2.47 -6.28
N LEU A 384 10.70 -3.38 -5.41
CA LEU A 384 9.85 -4.20 -4.56
C LEU A 384 8.95 -3.38 -3.64
N THR A 385 9.47 -2.24 -3.14
CA THR A 385 8.75 -1.37 -2.20
C THR A 385 7.99 -0.22 -2.88
N GLY A 386 8.39 0.17 -4.09
CA GLY A 386 7.83 1.32 -4.82
C GLY A 386 6.74 0.95 -5.83
N LEU A 387 6.93 -0.10 -6.64
CA LEU A 387 5.94 -0.51 -7.65
C LEU A 387 4.55 -0.82 -7.07
N PRO A 388 4.43 -1.44 -5.88
CA PRO A 388 3.12 -1.66 -5.26
C PRO A 388 2.31 -0.38 -5.02
N LEU A 389 2.95 0.78 -4.84
CA LEU A 389 2.24 2.06 -4.73
C LEU A 389 1.56 2.48 -6.03
N HIS A 390 2.09 2.08 -7.18
CA HIS A 390 1.46 2.37 -8.47
C HIS A 390 0.17 1.57 -8.68
N GLY A 391 0.19 0.27 -8.35
CA GLY A 391 -0.96 -0.63 -8.46
C GLY A 391 -1.50 -1.08 -7.09
N SER A 392 -1.77 -0.15 -6.18
CA SER A 392 -2.12 -0.43 -4.77
C SER A 392 -3.44 -1.20 -4.59
N ASP A 393 -4.31 -1.21 -5.59
CA ASP A 393 -5.55 -1.96 -5.66
C ASP A 393 -5.35 -3.44 -6.07
N ALA A 394 -4.20 -3.78 -6.66
CA ALA A 394 -3.91 -5.14 -7.08
C ALA A 394 -3.62 -6.08 -5.88
N ALA A 395 -4.13 -7.32 -5.96
CA ALA A 395 -3.88 -8.32 -4.92
C ALA A 395 -2.38 -8.64 -4.75
N LEU A 396 -1.63 -8.67 -5.87
CA LEU A 396 -0.19 -8.91 -5.88
C LEU A 396 0.57 -7.79 -5.16
N ALA A 397 0.20 -6.53 -5.36
CA ALA A 397 0.81 -5.39 -4.68
C ALA A 397 0.62 -5.48 -3.17
N ARG A 398 -0.61 -5.79 -2.72
CA ARG A 398 -0.90 -6.00 -1.29
C ARG A 398 -0.14 -7.19 -0.71
N ALA A 399 0.00 -8.28 -1.47
CA ALA A 399 0.78 -9.46 -1.05
C ALA A 399 2.27 -9.11 -0.92
N ALA A 400 2.86 -8.42 -1.89
CA ALA A 400 4.25 -7.97 -1.85
C ALA A 400 4.53 -7.06 -0.64
N ILE A 401 3.64 -6.11 -0.35
CA ILE A 401 3.80 -5.22 0.81
C ILE A 401 3.65 -5.99 2.13
N ARG A 402 2.74 -6.95 2.22
CA ARG A 402 2.63 -7.81 3.42
C ARG A 402 3.89 -8.64 3.65
N LEU A 403 4.48 -9.16 2.57
CA LEU A 403 5.73 -9.95 2.64
C LEU A 403 6.89 -9.15 3.22
N VAL A 404 7.00 -7.87 2.93
CA VAL A 404 8.06 -6.99 3.47
C VAL A 404 7.73 -6.40 4.85
N GLY A 405 6.64 -6.81 5.49
CA GLY A 405 6.26 -6.37 6.83
C GLY A 405 5.26 -5.21 6.87
N GLY A 406 4.52 -4.97 5.79
CA GLY A 406 3.47 -3.94 5.71
C GLY A 406 3.95 -2.60 5.15
N ALA A 407 3.01 -1.68 4.96
CA ALA A 407 3.25 -0.42 4.27
C ALA A 407 4.25 0.51 4.98
N ASP A 408 4.33 0.47 6.30
CA ASP A 408 5.27 1.32 7.05
C ASP A 408 6.69 0.76 7.00
N MET A 409 6.86 -0.56 7.07
CA MET A 409 8.16 -1.22 6.87
C MET A 409 8.65 -1.04 5.42
N ALA A 410 7.76 -1.20 4.44
CA ALA A 410 8.09 -0.94 3.03
C ALA A 410 8.59 0.50 2.82
N ALA A 411 7.97 1.49 3.48
CA ALA A 411 8.41 2.88 3.41
C ALA A 411 9.80 3.10 4.05
N LEU A 412 10.11 2.39 5.14
CA LEU A 412 11.45 2.43 5.76
C LEU A 412 12.49 1.81 4.83
N LEU A 413 12.23 0.60 4.32
CA LEU A 413 13.13 -0.11 3.40
C LEU A 413 13.36 0.69 2.12
N HIS A 414 12.32 1.36 1.60
CA HIS A 414 12.44 2.24 0.43
C HIS A 414 13.43 3.39 0.67
N ARG A 415 13.37 4.02 1.84
CA ARG A 415 14.31 5.11 2.21
C ARG A 415 15.73 4.58 2.38
N VAL A 416 15.91 3.45 3.07
CA VAL A 416 17.23 2.81 3.24
C VAL A 416 17.84 2.47 1.88
N ALA A 417 17.05 1.88 0.98
CA ALA A 417 17.50 1.57 -0.38
C ALA A 417 17.81 2.83 -1.20
N GLY A 418 17.02 3.91 -1.05
CA GLY A 418 17.28 5.20 -1.67
C GLY A 418 18.60 5.83 -1.21
N VAL A 419 18.90 5.74 0.09
CA VAL A 419 20.20 6.17 0.64
C VAL A 419 21.33 5.30 0.09
N GLY A 420 21.18 3.97 0.09
CA GLY A 420 22.15 3.03 -0.48
C GLY A 420 22.45 3.33 -1.96
N MET A 421 21.42 3.65 -2.74
CA MET A 421 21.55 4.06 -4.14
C MET A 421 22.34 5.36 -4.28
N THR A 422 22.04 6.37 -3.45
CA THR A 422 22.76 7.65 -3.44
C THR A 422 24.23 7.47 -3.08
N ILE A 423 24.52 6.63 -2.09
CA ILE A 423 25.92 6.28 -1.71
C ILE A 423 26.61 5.58 -2.88
N SER A 424 25.92 4.65 -3.56
CA SER A 424 26.50 3.94 -4.72
C SER A 424 26.92 4.88 -5.84
N ILE A 425 26.06 5.86 -6.20
CA ILE A 425 26.41 6.80 -7.27
C ILE A 425 27.51 7.79 -6.85
N ALA A 426 27.52 8.25 -5.59
CA ALA A 426 28.58 9.08 -5.05
C ALA A 426 29.94 8.34 -5.05
N TYR A 427 29.93 7.07 -4.65
CA TYR A 427 31.11 6.20 -4.70
C TYR A 427 31.60 6.01 -6.14
N HIS A 428 30.67 5.80 -7.09
CA HIS A 428 31.02 5.68 -8.50
C HIS A 428 31.64 6.97 -9.05
N ALA A 429 31.06 8.12 -8.76
CA ALA A 429 31.62 9.41 -9.15
C ALA A 429 33.02 9.65 -8.57
N LEU A 430 33.20 9.37 -7.26
CA LEU A 430 34.50 9.48 -6.61
C LEU A 430 35.53 8.53 -7.25
N TYR A 431 35.14 7.28 -7.53
CA TYR A 431 35.99 6.30 -8.20
C TYR A 431 36.44 6.80 -9.58
N LEU A 432 35.55 7.40 -10.37
CA LEU A 432 35.92 7.98 -11.66
C LEU A 432 36.87 9.17 -11.53
N ILE A 433 36.62 10.06 -10.55
CA ILE A 433 37.51 11.22 -10.27
C ILE A 433 38.90 10.73 -9.93
N VAL A 434 39.02 9.75 -9.03
CA VAL A 434 40.32 9.16 -8.65
C VAL A 434 41.05 8.57 -9.86
N LEU A 435 40.36 7.82 -10.73
CA LEU A 435 40.95 7.28 -11.94
C LEU A 435 41.48 8.40 -12.86
N VAL A 436 40.74 9.47 -13.05
CA VAL A 436 41.17 10.62 -13.87
C VAL A 436 42.40 11.29 -13.26
N LEU A 437 42.43 11.51 -11.94
CA LEU A 437 43.55 12.09 -11.22
C LEU A 437 44.82 11.20 -11.28
N CYS A 438 44.63 9.88 -11.32
CA CYS A 438 45.72 8.90 -11.52
C CYS A 438 46.17 8.76 -13.00
N GLY A 439 45.64 9.59 -13.92
CA GLY A 439 46.01 9.57 -15.34
C GLY A 439 45.33 8.45 -16.17
N VAL A 440 44.41 7.68 -15.55
CA VAL A 440 43.70 6.62 -16.24
C VAL A 440 42.44 7.19 -16.94
N ARG A 441 42.58 7.54 -18.20
CA ARG A 441 41.44 8.01 -19.01
C ARG A 441 40.64 6.83 -19.55
N ARG A 442 39.45 6.59 -18.97
CA ARG A 442 38.51 5.58 -19.48
C ARG A 442 37.35 6.28 -20.19
N THR A 443 37.52 6.50 -21.48
CA THR A 443 36.51 7.15 -22.34
C THR A 443 35.60 6.14 -23.05
N ASP A 444 35.81 4.84 -22.82
CA ASP A 444 35.12 3.74 -23.53
C ASP A 444 33.59 3.78 -23.37
N MET A 445 33.07 4.37 -22.28
CA MET A 445 31.64 4.48 -22.00
C MET A 445 31.01 5.77 -22.56
N PHE A 446 31.79 6.69 -23.14
CA PHE A 446 31.19 7.87 -23.78
C PHE A 446 30.63 7.52 -25.15
N PRO A 447 29.45 8.08 -25.50
CA PRO A 447 28.88 7.91 -26.84
C PRO A 447 29.80 8.49 -27.91
N THR A 448 29.95 7.76 -29.01
CA THR A 448 30.74 8.14 -30.16
C THR A 448 29.87 8.09 -31.42
N LYS A 449 30.33 8.71 -32.52
CA LYS A 449 29.63 8.62 -33.81
C LYS A 449 29.44 7.18 -34.28
N LYS A 450 30.40 6.30 -33.92
CA LYS A 450 30.31 4.87 -34.23
C LYS A 450 29.09 4.19 -33.59
N ASP A 451 28.70 4.58 -32.41
CA ASP A 451 27.55 3.98 -31.71
C ASP A 451 26.22 4.20 -32.47
N PHE A 452 26.07 5.33 -33.16
CA PHE A 452 24.91 5.59 -34.03
C PHE A 452 24.96 4.71 -35.30
N VAL A 453 26.14 4.48 -35.86
CA VAL A 453 26.34 3.56 -37.00
C VAL A 453 26.03 2.13 -36.56
N ASP A 454 26.59 1.69 -35.44
CA ASP A 454 26.38 0.36 -34.85
C ASP A 454 24.89 0.12 -34.52
N PHE A 455 24.18 1.13 -34.02
CA PHE A 455 22.75 1.07 -33.79
C PHE A 455 21.97 0.87 -35.10
N TRP A 456 22.29 1.63 -36.15
CA TRP A 456 21.63 1.51 -37.43
C TRP A 456 21.91 0.15 -38.08
N GLU A 457 23.16 -0.31 -38.04
CA GLU A 457 23.55 -1.64 -38.53
C GLU A 457 22.85 -2.77 -37.77
N ALA A 458 22.69 -2.64 -36.43
CA ALA A 458 21.91 -3.58 -35.63
C ALA A 458 20.44 -3.62 -36.04
N LEU A 459 19.81 -2.48 -36.31
CA LEU A 459 18.45 -2.43 -36.82
C LEU A 459 18.30 -3.10 -38.18
N GLN A 460 19.26 -2.88 -39.10
CA GLN A 460 19.29 -3.56 -40.40
C GLN A 460 19.45 -5.07 -40.27
N GLN A 461 20.27 -5.53 -39.30
CA GLN A 461 20.41 -6.95 -38.99
C GLN A 461 19.10 -7.54 -38.43
N LEU A 462 18.44 -6.86 -37.51
CA LEU A 462 17.15 -7.27 -36.95
C LEU A 462 16.06 -7.35 -38.01
N ALA A 463 16.09 -6.44 -39.01
CA ALA A 463 15.19 -6.43 -40.17
C ALA A 463 15.56 -7.48 -41.24
N GLY A 464 16.65 -8.21 -41.05
CA GLY A 464 17.12 -9.20 -42.05
C GLY A 464 17.80 -8.58 -43.30
N LEU A 465 18.04 -7.26 -43.28
CA LEU A 465 18.68 -6.53 -44.39
C LEU A 465 20.21 -6.68 -44.39
N ARG A 466 20.78 -7.09 -43.24
CA ARG A 466 22.22 -7.33 -43.08
C ARG A 466 22.42 -8.69 -42.42
N LYS A 467 23.38 -9.48 -42.96
CA LYS A 467 23.69 -10.82 -42.41
C LYS A 467 24.72 -10.78 -41.28
N GLU A 468 25.66 -9.83 -41.31
CA GLU A 468 26.74 -9.74 -40.37
C GLU A 468 26.40 -8.79 -39.22
N PRO A 469 26.69 -9.17 -37.95
CA PRO A 469 26.50 -8.29 -36.81
C PRO A 469 27.46 -7.08 -36.87
N PRO A 470 27.08 -5.94 -36.26
CA PRO A 470 27.99 -4.82 -36.09
C PRO A 470 29.25 -5.23 -35.32
N GLN A 471 30.40 -4.67 -35.69
CA GLN A 471 31.65 -4.89 -34.95
C GLN A 471 31.73 -3.90 -33.77
N TYR A 472 31.33 -4.35 -32.61
CA TYR A 472 31.37 -3.54 -31.38
C TYR A 472 32.78 -3.37 -30.86
N GLY A 473 33.02 -2.25 -30.15
CA GLY A 473 34.20 -2.05 -29.34
C GLY A 473 34.14 -2.82 -28.02
N ARG A 474 34.81 -2.30 -26.98
CA ARG A 474 34.76 -2.89 -25.63
C ARG A 474 33.35 -2.94 -25.06
N TYR A 475 32.55 -1.91 -25.34
CA TYR A 475 31.15 -1.79 -24.98
C TYR A 475 30.32 -1.48 -26.23
N ASN A 476 29.15 -2.11 -26.34
CA ASN A 476 28.22 -1.83 -27.41
C ASN A 476 27.38 -0.57 -27.12
N PHE A 477 26.68 -0.07 -28.12
CA PHE A 477 25.85 1.13 -27.98
C PHE A 477 24.74 0.99 -26.94
N VAL A 478 24.17 -0.21 -26.75
CA VAL A 478 23.12 -0.49 -25.74
C VAL A 478 23.70 -0.41 -24.33
N GLU A 479 24.88 -0.99 -24.09
CA GLU A 479 25.56 -0.91 -22.80
C GLU A 479 25.89 0.53 -22.43
N LYS A 480 26.34 1.34 -23.39
CA LYS A 480 26.61 2.78 -23.18
C LYS A 480 25.32 3.57 -22.90
N PHE A 481 24.27 3.32 -23.70
CA PHE A 481 22.95 3.96 -23.50
C PHE A 481 22.39 3.63 -22.13
N LEU A 482 22.37 2.37 -21.72
CA LEU A 482 21.86 1.95 -20.41
C LEU A 482 22.67 2.55 -19.26
N TYR A 483 23.99 2.65 -19.40
CA TYR A 483 24.84 3.28 -18.39
C TYR A 483 24.44 4.75 -18.15
N TRP A 484 24.33 5.54 -19.21
CA TRP A 484 24.00 6.95 -19.11
C TRP A 484 22.53 7.17 -18.71
N ALA A 485 21.59 6.38 -19.23
CA ALA A 485 20.19 6.44 -18.87
C ALA A 485 19.98 6.07 -17.38
N ALA A 486 20.64 4.99 -16.90
CA ALA A 486 20.60 4.62 -15.51
C ALA A 486 21.22 5.68 -14.60
N GLY A 487 22.39 6.22 -14.95
CA GLY A 487 23.05 7.29 -14.20
C GLY A 487 22.18 8.53 -14.07
N TRP A 488 21.61 9.00 -15.18
CA TRP A 488 20.69 10.13 -15.19
C TRP A 488 19.41 9.84 -14.38
N GLY A 489 18.80 8.68 -14.60
CA GLY A 489 17.60 8.27 -13.87
C GLY A 489 17.82 8.21 -12.35
N ILE A 490 18.94 7.67 -11.89
CA ILE A 490 19.28 7.59 -10.47
C ILE A 490 19.46 8.98 -9.87
N ILE A 491 20.15 9.89 -10.58
CA ILE A 491 20.33 11.28 -10.11
C ILE A 491 18.97 11.97 -9.97
N MET A 492 18.12 11.89 -11.00
CA MET A 492 16.81 12.53 -10.99
C MET A 492 15.87 11.95 -9.92
N MET A 493 15.82 10.61 -9.80
CA MET A 493 14.98 9.95 -8.79
C MET A 493 15.52 10.18 -7.37
N GLY A 494 16.84 10.19 -7.18
CA GLY A 494 17.46 10.50 -5.90
C GLY A 494 17.16 11.93 -5.47
N PHE A 495 17.30 12.90 -6.36
CA PHE A 495 17.01 14.30 -6.10
C PHE A 495 15.53 14.54 -5.79
N THR A 496 14.62 14.06 -6.62
CA THR A 496 13.18 14.17 -6.39
C THR A 496 12.72 13.42 -5.16
N GLY A 497 13.26 12.22 -4.91
CA GLY A 497 13.02 11.43 -3.70
C GLY A 497 13.46 12.15 -2.44
N PHE A 498 14.61 12.84 -2.48
CA PHE A 498 15.11 13.67 -1.37
C PHE A 498 14.18 14.86 -1.11
N ILE A 499 13.71 15.56 -2.16
CA ILE A 499 12.74 16.65 -2.03
C ILE A 499 11.44 16.14 -1.38
N ILE A 500 10.93 14.99 -1.81
CA ILE A 500 9.72 14.39 -1.23
C ILE A 500 9.95 13.98 0.23
N TRP A 501 11.10 13.40 0.56
CA TRP A 501 11.43 13.01 1.92
C TRP A 501 11.58 14.22 2.85
N GLN A 502 12.20 15.30 2.37
CA GLN A 502 12.41 16.54 3.10
C GLN A 502 11.35 17.61 2.75
N SER A 503 10.20 17.18 2.24
CA SER A 503 9.13 18.09 1.82
C SER A 503 8.73 19.13 2.88
N PRO A 504 8.76 18.84 4.20
CA PRO A 504 8.49 19.87 5.21
C PRO A 504 9.50 21.02 5.15
N TRP A 505 10.80 20.70 5.05
CA TRP A 505 11.85 21.70 4.98
C TRP A 505 11.74 22.54 3.70
N PHE A 506 11.54 21.88 2.55
CA PHE A 506 11.38 22.56 1.27
C PHE A 506 10.13 23.46 1.25
N ALA A 507 9.03 23.00 1.84
CA ALA A 507 7.80 23.78 1.94
C ALA A 507 7.96 25.04 2.82
N GLU A 508 8.82 25.00 3.83
CA GLU A 508 9.09 26.13 4.71
C GLU A 508 10.00 27.17 4.06
N HIS A 509 11.02 26.74 3.30
CA HIS A 509 12.06 27.63 2.80
C HIS A 509 11.87 28.08 1.35
N LEU A 510 11.10 27.34 0.53
CA LEU A 510 10.89 27.63 -0.90
C LEU A 510 9.45 28.08 -1.22
N SER A 511 8.58 28.20 -0.22
CA SER A 511 7.18 28.67 -0.40
C SER A 511 7.03 30.18 -0.07
#